data_3ff728c658883b54635c70fcf328fdef
#
_entry.id   3ff728c658883b54635c70fcf328fdef
#
_cell.length_a   1.000
_cell.length_b   1.000
_cell.length_c   1.000
_cell.angle_alpha   90.00
_cell.angle_beta   90.00
_cell.angle_gamma   90.00
#
_symmetry.space_group_name_H-M   'P 1'
#
loop_
_entity.id
_entity.type
_entity.pdbx_description
1 polymer ?
#
loop_
_entity_poly.entity_id
_entity_poly.type
_entity_poly.pdbx_seq_one_letter_code
_entity_poly.pdbx_strand_id
1 'polypeptide(L)'
;CCSSYLMTTVDLAYIRYDTTGAFSPVPRGAESTESVTGPTIVDFGMLSGDASYEFYFKAIKAGASTAIAGNNAFAIKLDQWNEQGVFGTTAFGVVDNVFTPVEGKSVASVFDRDVHVVLVNDTAAGETRLYVDGDHVGVLAGNFELAGEGKVMGARINANTDPMGEGSVMHKWATYNNALTDEQIAELAAAASGGDAPTISVVNNGDGSVTVTFEGTLQSAPTVNGPWSDLGGASPLTIPADQAAQFGRARN
;
A
#
# COMPACT_ATOMS: atom_id res chain seq x y z
N CYS A 1 -20.86 -0.32 -25.67
CA CYS A 1 -20.63 -1.55 -24.90
C CYS A 1 -19.77 -1.20 -23.70
N CYS A 2 -20.39 -0.99 -22.54
CA CYS A 2 -19.66 -0.74 -21.29
C CYS A 2 -19.19 -2.09 -20.73
N SER A 3 -17.89 -2.35 -20.75
CA SER A 3 -17.29 -3.44 -19.95
C SER A 3 -17.05 -2.91 -18.55
N SER A 4 -17.84 -3.37 -17.60
CA SER A 4 -17.59 -3.17 -16.18
C SER A 4 -16.49 -4.14 -15.75
N TYR A 5 -15.30 -3.63 -15.47
CA TYR A 5 -14.29 -4.39 -14.74
C TYR A 5 -14.47 -4.14 -13.26
N LEU A 6 -14.95 -5.17 -12.56
CA LEU A 6 -14.93 -5.24 -11.13
C LEU A 6 -13.49 -5.63 -10.74
N MET A 7 -12.73 -4.74 -10.12
CA MET A 7 -11.49 -5.13 -9.47
C MET A 7 -11.82 -5.54 -8.04
N THR A 8 -11.97 -6.85 -7.86
CA THR A 8 -11.95 -7.46 -6.54
C THR A 8 -10.50 -7.81 -6.23
N THR A 9 -9.90 -7.06 -5.39
CA THR A 9 -9.02 -7.45 -4.28
C THR A 9 -8.28 -6.23 -3.77
N VAL A 10 -8.38 -6.07 -2.51
CA VAL A 10 -7.85 -5.10 -1.58
C VAL A 10 -8.64 -3.80 -1.50
N ASP A 11 -9.56 -3.80 -0.67
CA ASP A 11 -9.94 -2.94 0.46
C ASP A 11 -10.16 -1.45 0.21
N LEU A 12 -9.87 -0.92 -0.96
CA LEU A 12 -10.29 0.37 -1.48
C LEU A 12 -10.72 0.21 -2.93
N ALA A 13 -12.02 0.03 -3.15
CA ALA A 13 -12.56 0.04 -4.51
C ALA A 13 -12.62 1.48 -5.03
N TYR A 14 -11.63 1.91 -5.79
CA TYR A 14 -11.68 3.15 -6.56
C TYR A 14 -12.33 2.90 -7.90
N ILE A 15 -13.37 3.66 -8.21
CA ILE A 15 -14.03 3.63 -9.51
C ILE A 15 -13.84 4.98 -10.17
N ARG A 16 -13.23 5.01 -11.35
CA ARG A 16 -13.27 6.16 -12.25
C ARG A 16 -14.34 5.93 -13.31
N TYR A 17 -15.21 6.89 -13.43
CA TYR A 17 -16.20 6.96 -14.50
C TYR A 17 -15.96 8.24 -15.33
N ASP A 18 -15.83 8.12 -16.63
CA ASP A 18 -15.74 9.25 -17.53
C ASP A 18 -16.90 9.25 -18.54
N THR A 19 -17.09 10.33 -19.27
CA THR A 19 -18.16 10.48 -20.26
C THR A 19 -18.07 9.49 -21.42
N THR A 20 -16.96 8.79 -21.58
CA THR A 20 -16.75 7.77 -22.61
C THR A 20 -17.08 6.37 -22.09
N GLY A 21 -17.34 6.21 -20.80
CA GLY A 21 -17.55 4.92 -20.14
C GLY A 21 -16.28 4.09 -20.02
N ALA A 22 -15.11 4.68 -20.20
CA ALA A 22 -13.84 4.00 -20.02
C ALA A 22 -13.41 4.00 -18.54
N PHE A 23 -13.08 2.83 -18.04
CA PHE A 23 -12.49 2.68 -16.70
C PHE A 23 -10.96 2.74 -16.82
N SER A 24 -10.35 3.64 -16.07
CA SER A 24 -8.91 3.63 -15.88
C SER A 24 -8.62 3.20 -14.45
N PRO A 25 -8.01 2.06 -14.23
CA PRO A 25 -7.56 1.70 -12.88
C PRO A 25 -6.56 2.74 -12.40
N VAL A 26 -6.56 3.01 -11.08
CA VAL A 26 -5.42 3.69 -10.46
C VAL A 26 -4.19 2.85 -10.79
N PRO A 27 -3.10 3.45 -11.30
CA PRO A 27 -1.91 2.67 -11.63
C PRO A 27 -1.34 2.05 -10.35
N ARG A 28 -1.71 0.80 -10.08
CA ARG A 28 -0.98 -0.03 -9.14
C ARG A 28 0.29 -0.49 -9.82
N GLY A 29 1.35 -0.64 -9.04
CA GLY A 29 2.52 -1.38 -9.44
C GLY A 29 2.18 -2.88 -9.50
N ALA A 30 2.75 -3.65 -8.61
CA ALA A 30 2.47 -5.07 -8.44
C ALA A 30 1.83 -5.34 -7.08
N GLU A 31 1.17 -6.49 -6.94
CA GLU A 31 0.61 -6.93 -5.66
C GLU A 31 0.68 -8.45 -5.51
N SER A 32 0.63 -8.93 -4.28
CA SER A 32 0.49 -10.36 -4.02
C SER A 32 -0.97 -10.81 -4.20
N THR A 33 -1.15 -11.99 -4.76
CA THR A 33 -2.45 -12.66 -4.88
C THR A 33 -2.66 -13.67 -3.75
N GLU A 34 -1.58 -14.09 -3.10
CA GLU A 34 -1.59 -15.08 -2.01
C GLU A 34 -0.57 -14.70 -0.94
N SER A 35 -0.79 -15.18 0.29
CA SER A 35 0.19 -15.06 1.36
C SER A 35 1.35 -16.03 1.16
N VAL A 36 2.55 -15.63 1.61
CA VAL A 36 3.75 -16.46 1.57
C VAL A 36 4.36 -16.63 2.95
N THR A 37 5.00 -17.78 3.19
CA THR A 37 5.54 -18.17 4.51
C THR A 37 7.07 -18.23 4.55
N GLY A 38 7.74 -17.71 3.54
CA GLY A 38 9.20 -17.66 3.47
C GLY A 38 9.71 -16.72 2.40
N PRO A 39 11.03 -16.49 2.35
CA PRO A 39 11.64 -15.60 1.36
C PRO A 39 11.23 -15.98 -0.06
N THR A 40 10.52 -15.08 -0.73
CA THR A 40 9.93 -15.33 -2.04
C THR A 40 10.35 -14.26 -3.04
N ILE A 41 10.77 -14.66 -4.23
CA ILE A 41 11.09 -13.75 -5.34
C ILE A 41 9.78 -13.26 -5.93
N VAL A 42 9.69 -11.95 -6.12
CA VAL A 42 8.52 -11.25 -6.65
C VAL A 42 8.95 -10.19 -7.67
N ASP A 43 8.03 -9.72 -8.48
CA ASP A 43 8.24 -8.55 -9.33
C ASP A 43 7.47 -7.36 -8.73
N PHE A 44 8.19 -6.35 -8.25
CA PHE A 44 7.61 -5.12 -7.69
C PHE A 44 7.06 -4.17 -8.76
N GLY A 45 7.20 -4.52 -10.03
CA GLY A 45 6.73 -3.72 -11.15
C GLY A 45 7.65 -2.55 -11.48
N MET A 46 7.23 -1.78 -12.48
CA MET A 46 7.95 -0.59 -12.93
C MET A 46 7.49 0.62 -12.11
N LEU A 47 8.34 1.08 -11.21
CA LEU A 47 8.11 2.27 -10.38
C LEU A 47 9.05 3.38 -10.82
N SER A 48 8.57 4.63 -10.83
CA SER A 48 9.39 5.79 -11.15
C SER A 48 8.87 7.04 -10.44
N GLY A 49 9.77 7.81 -9.84
CA GLY A 49 9.41 9.02 -9.10
C GLY A 49 8.78 8.70 -7.74
N ASP A 50 7.62 9.30 -7.47
CA ASP A 50 6.85 8.99 -6.27
C ASP A 50 6.38 7.55 -6.30
N ALA A 51 6.56 6.84 -5.20
CA ALA A 51 6.16 5.45 -5.06
C ALA A 51 5.80 5.12 -3.62
N SER A 52 4.93 4.14 -3.45
CA SER A 52 4.62 3.61 -2.12
C SER A 52 4.70 2.09 -2.12
N TYR A 53 5.11 1.55 -0.98
CA TYR A 53 5.33 0.12 -0.75
C TYR A 53 4.55 -0.29 0.48
N GLU A 54 3.57 -1.15 0.30
CA GLU A 54 2.69 -1.67 1.34
C GLU A 54 3.03 -3.11 1.66
N PHE A 55 3.08 -3.43 2.96
CA PHE A 55 3.32 -4.78 3.48
C PHE A 55 2.43 -5.05 4.67
N TYR A 56 1.72 -6.17 4.68
CA TYR A 56 1.02 -6.69 5.84
C TYR A 56 1.55 -8.08 6.17
N PHE A 57 2.13 -8.22 7.35
CA PHE A 57 2.88 -9.41 7.70
C PHE A 57 2.93 -9.66 9.20
N LYS A 58 3.25 -10.91 9.56
CA LYS A 58 3.75 -11.29 10.88
C LYS A 58 5.20 -11.72 10.73
N ALA A 59 6.12 -11.06 11.43
CA ALA A 59 7.53 -11.41 11.43
C ALA A 59 7.94 -12.07 12.75
N ILE A 60 8.73 -13.13 12.65
CA ILE A 60 9.48 -13.76 13.74
C ILE A 60 10.95 -13.34 13.58
N LYS A 61 11.60 -12.94 14.66
CA LYS A 61 13.01 -12.56 14.63
C LYS A 61 13.90 -13.80 14.43
N ALA A 62 14.79 -13.77 13.43
CA ALA A 62 15.68 -14.89 13.14
C ALA A 62 17.15 -14.61 13.50
N GLY A 63 17.61 -13.39 13.34
CA GLY A 63 19.04 -13.04 13.49
C GLY A 63 19.23 -11.60 13.96
N ALA A 64 20.42 -11.07 13.70
CA ALA A 64 20.77 -9.70 14.04
C ALA A 64 20.15 -8.64 13.12
N SER A 65 19.61 -9.07 12.01
CA SER A 65 18.96 -8.20 11.02
C SER A 65 17.81 -8.94 10.37
N THR A 66 16.76 -8.21 9.99
CA THR A 66 15.58 -8.76 9.34
C THR A 66 15.08 -7.79 8.28
N ALA A 67 14.89 -8.26 7.05
CA ALA A 67 14.37 -7.46 5.95
C ALA A 67 12.90 -7.81 5.65
N ILE A 68 12.11 -6.79 5.40
CA ILE A 68 10.74 -6.93 4.90
C ILE A 68 10.79 -7.32 3.43
N ALA A 69 11.57 -6.55 2.66
CA ALA A 69 11.74 -6.76 1.23
C ALA A 69 13.08 -6.17 0.75
N GLY A 70 13.53 -6.61 -0.42
CA GLY A 70 14.74 -6.06 -1.02
C GLY A 70 15.07 -6.65 -2.39
N ASN A 71 16.15 -6.13 -2.97
CA ASN A 71 16.78 -6.66 -4.16
C ASN A 71 18.31 -6.73 -3.95
N ASN A 72 19.11 -6.92 -5.00
CA ASN A 72 20.57 -7.01 -4.83
C ASN A 72 21.25 -5.70 -4.46
N ALA A 73 20.57 -4.56 -4.66
CA ALA A 73 21.10 -3.22 -4.38
C ALA A 73 20.57 -2.62 -3.08
N PHE A 74 19.33 -2.94 -2.72
CA PHE A 74 18.60 -2.24 -1.67
C PHE A 74 17.72 -3.18 -0.83
N ALA A 75 17.49 -2.84 0.44
CA ALA A 75 16.53 -3.54 1.29
C ALA A 75 15.83 -2.59 2.27
N ILE A 76 14.56 -2.88 2.53
CA ILE A 76 13.76 -2.33 3.61
C ILE A 76 13.93 -3.24 4.81
N LYS A 77 14.41 -2.67 5.91
CA LYS A 77 14.72 -3.40 7.15
C LYS A 77 13.63 -3.20 8.19
N LEU A 78 13.08 -4.31 8.65
CA LEU A 78 12.28 -4.36 9.87
C LEU A 78 13.17 -4.20 11.11
N ASP A 79 14.37 -4.77 11.05
CA ASP A 79 15.37 -4.71 12.11
C ASP A 79 16.74 -4.43 11.46
N GLN A 80 17.27 -3.24 11.69
CA GLN A 80 18.53 -2.81 11.07
C GLN A 80 19.72 -3.49 11.74
N TRP A 81 20.70 -3.91 10.96
CA TRP A 81 21.80 -4.69 11.48
C TRP A 81 22.83 -3.89 12.30
N ASN A 82 23.07 -2.64 11.91
CA ASN A 82 24.01 -1.74 12.59
C ASN A 82 23.39 -1.01 13.79
N GLU A 83 22.06 -0.94 13.84
CA GLU A 83 21.27 -0.40 14.95
C GLU A 83 20.05 -1.26 15.17
N GLN A 84 20.22 -2.36 15.91
CA GLN A 84 19.16 -3.34 16.12
C GLN A 84 18.01 -2.77 16.95
N GLY A 85 16.83 -3.27 16.68
CA GLY A 85 15.60 -2.85 17.35
C GLY A 85 14.86 -1.71 16.68
N VAL A 86 15.30 -1.26 15.48
CA VAL A 86 14.66 -0.15 14.75
C VAL A 86 14.52 -0.46 13.26
N PHE A 87 13.49 0.16 12.66
CA PHE A 87 13.31 0.16 11.21
C PHE A 87 14.43 0.94 10.51
N GLY A 88 14.81 0.47 9.33
CA GLY A 88 15.82 1.14 8.53
C GLY A 88 15.78 0.72 7.07
N THR A 89 16.81 1.14 6.35
CA THR A 89 17.06 0.77 4.96
C THR A 89 18.54 0.47 4.77
N THR A 90 18.88 -0.40 3.84
CA THR A 90 20.25 -0.72 3.47
C THR A 90 20.42 -0.53 1.97
N ALA A 91 21.36 0.32 1.56
CA ALA A 91 21.91 0.32 0.21
C ALA A 91 23.21 -0.48 0.27
N PHE A 92 23.20 -1.70 -0.24
CA PHE A 92 24.27 -2.67 -0.04
C PHE A 92 25.62 -2.18 -0.54
N GLY A 93 26.59 -2.10 0.38
CA GLY A 93 27.94 -1.60 0.11
C GLY A 93 28.04 -0.07 0.03
N VAL A 94 26.97 0.65 0.33
CA VAL A 94 26.91 2.12 0.30
C VAL A 94 26.60 2.69 1.66
N VAL A 95 25.40 2.43 2.19
CA VAL A 95 24.94 3.01 3.46
C VAL A 95 23.87 2.15 4.11
N ASP A 96 23.87 2.18 5.44
CA ASP A 96 22.80 1.71 6.30
C ASP A 96 22.20 2.91 7.03
N ASN A 97 20.88 3.07 6.89
CA ASN A 97 20.15 4.16 7.49
C ASN A 97 19.07 3.64 8.46
N VAL A 98 18.77 4.42 9.47
CA VAL A 98 17.62 4.22 10.35
C VAL A 98 16.64 5.38 10.19
N PHE A 99 15.36 5.11 10.38
CA PHE A 99 14.35 6.17 10.34
C PHE A 99 14.47 7.07 11.56
N THR A 100 14.40 8.38 11.35
CA THR A 100 14.27 9.35 12.43
C THR A 100 12.82 9.37 12.90
N PRO A 101 12.54 9.14 14.20
CA PRO A 101 11.18 9.16 14.70
C PRO A 101 10.51 10.51 14.50
N VAL A 102 9.24 10.50 14.11
CA VAL A 102 8.36 11.69 14.24
C VAL A 102 8.13 11.96 15.72
N GLU A 103 7.94 13.23 16.10
CA GLU A 103 7.76 13.63 17.50
C GLU A 103 6.67 12.80 18.21
N GLY A 104 7.02 12.21 19.33
CA GLY A 104 6.13 11.36 20.13
C GLY A 104 5.84 9.97 19.56
N LYS A 105 6.49 9.58 18.43
CA LYS A 105 6.34 8.27 17.80
C LYS A 105 7.58 7.41 17.98
N SER A 106 7.49 6.14 17.58
CA SER A 106 8.56 5.16 17.69
C SER A 106 8.80 4.46 16.35
N VAL A 107 10.06 4.28 15.99
CA VAL A 107 10.50 3.47 14.84
C VAL A 107 11.04 2.11 15.27
N ALA A 108 10.65 1.64 16.45
CA ALA A 108 11.07 0.34 16.96
C ALA A 108 10.58 -0.81 16.07
N SER A 109 11.44 -1.81 15.87
CA SER A 109 11.11 -3.05 15.18
C SER A 109 9.91 -3.75 15.82
N VAL A 110 9.07 -4.37 14.98
CA VAL A 110 7.84 -5.05 15.42
C VAL A 110 7.91 -6.53 15.05
N PHE A 111 7.83 -7.39 16.06
CA PHE A 111 7.84 -8.85 15.90
C PHE A 111 6.67 -9.50 16.62
N ASP A 112 6.41 -10.78 16.30
CA ASP A 112 5.45 -11.66 16.98
C ASP A 112 3.98 -11.24 16.90
N ARG A 113 3.64 -10.27 16.06
CA ARG A 113 2.27 -9.86 15.76
C ARG A 113 2.11 -9.49 14.30
N ASP A 114 0.87 -9.46 13.83
CA ASP A 114 0.55 -8.88 12.54
C ASP A 114 0.75 -7.36 12.60
N VAL A 115 1.35 -6.82 11.53
CA VAL A 115 1.67 -5.41 11.40
C VAL A 115 1.49 -4.96 9.95
N HIS A 116 0.90 -3.79 9.79
CA HIS A 116 0.80 -3.11 8.51
C HIS A 116 1.90 -2.04 8.41
N VAL A 117 2.71 -2.12 7.38
CA VAL A 117 3.83 -1.19 7.15
C VAL A 117 3.71 -0.59 5.76
N VAL A 118 3.80 0.74 5.67
CA VAL A 118 3.87 1.45 4.39
C VAL A 118 5.10 2.35 4.39
N LEU A 119 5.83 2.31 3.27
CA LEU A 119 6.87 3.29 2.98
C LEU A 119 6.42 4.14 1.81
N VAL A 120 6.57 5.44 1.94
CA VAL A 120 6.21 6.41 0.90
C VAL A 120 7.44 7.19 0.48
N ASN A 121 7.86 7.02 -0.77
CA ASN A 121 8.83 7.90 -1.40
C ASN A 121 8.13 9.16 -1.89
N ASP A 122 8.49 10.29 -1.31
CA ASP A 122 8.05 11.63 -1.75
C ASP A 122 9.26 12.33 -2.39
N THR A 123 9.29 12.35 -3.71
CA THR A 123 10.42 12.92 -4.45
C THR A 123 10.46 14.45 -4.40
N ALA A 124 9.31 15.09 -4.21
CA ALA A 124 9.22 16.54 -4.07
C ALA A 124 9.78 17.00 -2.72
N ALA A 125 9.51 16.25 -1.65
CA ALA A 125 10.09 16.49 -0.33
C ALA A 125 11.52 15.95 -0.21
N GLY A 126 11.94 15.03 -1.08
CA GLY A 126 13.25 14.36 -1.02
C GLY A 126 13.38 13.45 0.18
N GLU A 127 12.30 12.79 0.58
CA GLU A 127 12.26 11.96 1.78
C GLU A 127 11.49 10.65 1.55
N THR A 128 11.73 9.69 2.44
CA THR A 128 10.91 8.50 2.59
C THR A 128 10.22 8.53 3.95
N ARG A 129 8.89 8.39 3.95
CA ARG A 129 8.08 8.31 5.16
C ARG A 129 7.77 6.86 5.52
N LEU A 130 7.83 6.54 6.82
CA LEU A 130 7.48 5.24 7.37
C LEU A 130 6.17 5.33 8.14
N TYR A 131 5.24 4.43 7.80
CA TYR A 131 3.98 4.24 8.51
C TYR A 131 3.91 2.84 9.10
N VAL A 132 3.42 2.75 10.33
CA VAL A 132 3.17 1.49 11.03
C VAL A 132 1.75 1.50 11.56
N ASP A 133 0.94 0.53 11.17
CA ASP A 133 -0.48 0.41 11.52
C ASP A 133 -1.29 1.69 11.23
N GLY A 134 -0.98 2.37 10.13
CA GLY A 134 -1.62 3.61 9.69
C GLY A 134 -1.03 4.89 10.26
N ASP A 135 -0.19 4.81 11.27
CA ASP A 135 0.46 5.96 11.90
C ASP A 135 1.77 6.36 11.19
N HIS A 136 1.95 7.63 10.86
CA HIS A 136 3.24 8.18 10.41
C HIS A 136 4.22 8.19 11.58
N VAL A 137 5.22 7.30 11.58
CA VAL A 137 6.13 7.10 12.72
C VAL A 137 7.55 7.56 12.48
N GLY A 138 7.99 7.67 11.22
CA GLY A 138 9.39 8.01 10.95
C GLY A 138 9.64 8.59 9.56
N VAL A 139 10.75 9.30 9.44
CA VAL A 139 11.22 9.92 8.20
C VAL A 139 12.69 9.56 7.96
N LEU A 140 13.03 9.34 6.71
CA LEU A 140 14.39 9.15 6.22
C LEU A 140 14.67 10.15 5.10
N ALA A 141 15.77 10.89 5.17
CA ALA A 141 16.20 11.76 4.07
C ALA A 141 16.58 10.93 2.84
N GLY A 142 16.13 11.35 1.67
CA GLY A 142 16.32 10.65 0.41
C GLY A 142 15.25 9.63 0.09
N ASN A 143 15.28 9.19 -1.16
CA ASN A 143 14.37 8.18 -1.72
C ASN A 143 15.16 6.93 -2.07
N PHE A 144 14.48 5.82 -2.16
CA PHE A 144 15.06 4.56 -2.62
C PHE A 144 14.22 3.97 -3.76
N GLU A 145 14.80 3.05 -4.50
CA GLU A 145 14.12 2.37 -5.57
C GLU A 145 14.10 0.86 -5.31
N LEU A 146 12.90 0.30 -5.22
CA LEU A 146 12.65 -1.13 -5.16
C LEU A 146 11.70 -1.47 -6.31
N ALA A 147 12.23 -1.58 -7.52
CA ALA A 147 11.48 -1.84 -8.74
C ALA A 147 11.99 -3.12 -9.43
N GLY A 148 11.15 -3.71 -10.28
CA GLY A 148 11.44 -4.96 -10.97
C GLY A 148 11.61 -6.14 -10.02
N GLU A 149 12.46 -7.09 -10.38
CA GLU A 149 12.65 -8.31 -9.60
C GLU A 149 13.26 -8.02 -8.22
N GLY A 150 12.64 -8.55 -7.18
CA GLY A 150 13.06 -8.45 -5.81
C GLY A 150 12.62 -9.66 -4.97
N LYS A 151 12.69 -9.51 -3.66
CA LYS A 151 12.34 -10.55 -2.70
C LYS A 151 11.55 -9.95 -1.54
N VAL A 152 10.51 -10.63 -1.10
CA VAL A 152 9.83 -10.36 0.17
C VAL A 152 10.28 -11.34 1.24
N MET A 153 10.14 -10.98 2.51
CA MET A 153 10.56 -11.73 3.70
C MET A 153 12.07 -12.01 3.76
N GLY A 154 12.85 -11.14 3.15
CA GLY A 154 14.30 -11.21 3.09
C GLY A 154 14.87 -10.12 2.21
N ALA A 155 16.19 -10.07 2.06
CA ALA A 155 16.86 -9.04 1.30
C ALA A 155 17.26 -9.52 -0.11
N ARG A 156 18.49 -9.85 -0.34
CA ARG A 156 19.07 -10.07 -1.68
C ARG A 156 18.42 -11.24 -2.44
N ILE A 157 18.23 -11.07 -3.74
CA ILE A 157 17.70 -12.12 -4.63
C ILE A 157 18.65 -13.32 -4.67
N ASN A 158 19.96 -13.06 -4.82
CA ASN A 158 21.00 -14.08 -5.02
C ASN A 158 21.50 -14.72 -3.73
N ALA A 159 21.01 -14.29 -2.58
CA ALA A 159 21.40 -14.80 -1.28
C ALA A 159 20.25 -14.77 -0.30
N ASN A 160 20.21 -15.72 0.61
CA ASN A 160 19.23 -15.68 1.69
C ASN A 160 19.79 -14.84 2.85
N THR A 161 19.84 -13.51 2.64
CA THR A 161 20.31 -12.56 3.64
C THR A 161 19.14 -11.92 4.36
N ASP A 162 19.30 -11.71 5.66
CA ASP A 162 18.35 -11.02 6.53
C ASP A 162 16.91 -11.58 6.45
N PRO A 163 16.71 -12.92 6.44
CA PRO A 163 15.36 -13.48 6.32
C PRO A 163 14.56 -13.20 7.59
N MET A 164 13.25 -13.22 7.45
CA MET A 164 12.33 -13.39 8.57
C MET A 164 12.49 -14.82 9.12
N GLY A 165 12.22 -15.02 10.42
CA GLY A 165 12.32 -16.31 11.09
C GLY A 165 11.23 -17.29 10.70
N GLU A 166 11.42 -18.56 11.09
CA GLU A 166 10.42 -19.60 10.88
C GLU A 166 9.09 -19.24 11.58
N GLY A 167 7.98 -19.46 10.91
CA GLY A 167 6.64 -19.08 11.37
C GLY A 167 6.23 -17.65 11.00
N SER A 168 7.09 -16.90 10.27
CA SER A 168 6.70 -15.63 9.68
C SER A 168 5.76 -15.83 8.50
N VAL A 169 4.86 -14.88 8.28
CA VAL A 169 3.92 -14.86 7.16
C VAL A 169 3.88 -13.45 6.57
N MET A 170 4.03 -13.33 5.26
CA MET A 170 3.66 -12.14 4.51
C MET A 170 2.23 -12.37 4.00
N HIS A 171 1.26 -11.71 4.59
CA HIS A 171 -0.15 -11.85 4.20
C HIS A 171 -0.41 -11.14 2.89
N LYS A 172 0.22 -9.96 2.71
CA LYS A 172 0.03 -9.12 1.55
C LYS A 172 1.24 -8.22 1.32
N TRP A 173 1.49 -7.91 0.07
CA TRP A 173 2.33 -6.79 -0.33
C TRP A 173 1.74 -6.14 -1.59
N ALA A 174 1.95 -4.83 -1.75
CA ALA A 174 1.58 -4.08 -2.93
C ALA A 174 2.54 -2.91 -3.16
N THR A 175 2.62 -2.46 -4.41
CA THR A 175 3.36 -1.27 -4.80
C THR A 175 2.45 -0.30 -5.54
N TYR A 176 2.71 0.99 -5.41
CA TYR A 176 1.93 2.07 -6.01
C TYR A 176 2.85 3.06 -6.71
N ASN A 177 2.49 3.50 -7.91
CA ASN A 177 3.23 4.50 -8.70
C ASN A 177 2.89 5.95 -8.29
N ASN A 178 2.67 6.17 -7.00
CA ASN A 178 2.39 7.50 -6.42
C ASN A 178 2.73 7.50 -4.93
N ALA A 179 2.96 8.68 -4.38
CA ALA A 179 2.99 8.88 -2.95
C ALA A 179 1.55 8.78 -2.39
N LEU A 180 1.29 7.77 -1.57
CA LEU A 180 0.01 7.63 -0.87
C LEU A 180 -0.14 8.74 0.18
N THR A 181 -1.38 9.21 0.38
CA THR A 181 -1.70 10.17 1.43
C THR A 181 -1.88 9.48 2.78
N ASP A 182 -1.76 10.24 3.87
CA ASP A 182 -1.98 9.73 5.23
C ASP A 182 -3.35 9.06 5.38
N GLU A 183 -4.38 9.64 4.76
CA GLU A 183 -5.74 9.11 4.77
C GLU A 183 -5.82 7.75 4.04
N GLN A 184 -5.21 7.64 2.85
CA GLN A 184 -5.16 6.38 2.10
C GLN A 184 -4.44 5.28 2.89
N ILE A 185 -3.36 5.64 3.59
CA ILE A 185 -2.58 4.70 4.40
C ILE A 185 -3.38 4.25 5.64
N ALA A 186 -4.10 5.17 6.30
CA ALA A 186 -4.95 4.82 7.42
C ALA A 186 -6.08 3.85 7.01
N GLU A 187 -6.66 4.05 5.83
CA GLU A 187 -7.67 3.15 5.28
C GLU A 187 -7.09 1.76 4.95
N LEU A 188 -5.89 1.70 4.34
CA LEU A 188 -5.21 0.43 4.07
C LEU A 188 -4.89 -0.33 5.37
N ALA A 189 -4.47 0.38 6.42
CA ALA A 189 -4.18 -0.22 7.71
C ALA A 189 -5.45 -0.76 8.40
N ALA A 190 -6.56 -0.03 8.33
CA ALA A 190 -7.84 -0.48 8.87
C ALA A 190 -8.31 -1.76 8.16
N ALA A 191 -8.18 -1.81 6.84
CA ALA A 191 -8.50 -2.98 6.05
C ALA A 191 -7.59 -4.19 6.39
N ALA A 192 -6.29 -3.99 6.53
CA ALA A 192 -5.34 -5.03 6.90
C ALA A 192 -5.64 -5.63 8.28
N SER A 193 -6.16 -4.82 9.20
CA SER A 193 -6.48 -5.25 10.57
C SER A 193 -7.76 -6.10 10.69
N GLY A 194 -8.40 -6.46 9.58
CA GLY A 194 -9.57 -7.35 9.55
C GLY A 194 -10.91 -6.64 9.76
N GLY A 195 -10.97 -5.34 9.53
CA GLY A 195 -12.23 -4.72 9.16
C GLY A 195 -12.65 -5.29 7.80
N ASP A 196 -13.86 -5.82 7.67
CA ASP A 196 -14.38 -6.20 6.35
C ASP A 196 -14.25 -4.97 5.44
N ALA A 197 -13.53 -5.13 4.34
CA ALA A 197 -13.44 -4.06 3.36
C ALA A 197 -14.85 -3.72 2.87
N PRO A 198 -15.20 -2.44 2.86
CA PRO A 198 -16.51 -2.08 2.34
C PRO A 198 -16.61 -2.47 0.87
N THR A 199 -17.66 -3.20 0.53
CA THR A 199 -17.89 -3.56 -0.87
C THR A 199 -18.51 -2.38 -1.63
N ILE A 200 -18.14 -2.23 -2.91
CA ILE A 200 -18.76 -1.28 -3.81
C ILE A 200 -18.95 -1.91 -5.20
N SER A 201 -20.11 -1.75 -5.75
CA SER A 201 -20.41 -2.15 -7.13
C SER A 201 -21.22 -1.07 -7.85
N VAL A 202 -21.05 -0.97 -9.18
CA VAL A 202 -21.72 0.03 -10.00
C VAL A 202 -22.40 -0.64 -11.18
N VAL A 203 -23.65 -0.26 -11.40
CA VAL A 203 -24.43 -0.68 -12.58
C VAL A 203 -24.78 0.57 -13.37
N ASN A 204 -24.46 0.59 -14.67
CA ASN A 204 -24.93 1.63 -15.58
C ASN A 204 -26.37 1.32 -15.98
N ASN A 205 -27.30 2.25 -15.70
CA ASN A 205 -28.71 2.07 -15.97
C ASN A 205 -29.10 2.33 -17.45
N GLY A 206 -28.19 2.92 -18.23
CA GLY A 206 -28.42 3.22 -19.66
C GLY A 206 -29.26 4.46 -19.91
N ASP A 207 -29.70 5.15 -18.87
CA ASP A 207 -30.55 6.36 -18.92
C ASP A 207 -29.79 7.65 -18.53
N GLY A 208 -28.44 7.57 -18.45
CA GLY A 208 -27.61 8.66 -17.97
C GLY A 208 -27.41 8.67 -16.45
N SER A 209 -27.78 7.57 -15.79
CA SER A 209 -27.52 7.36 -14.36
C SER A 209 -26.76 6.07 -14.09
N VAL A 210 -26.17 5.97 -12.90
CA VAL A 210 -25.55 4.75 -12.38
C VAL A 210 -26.16 4.42 -11.02
N THR A 211 -26.30 3.12 -10.74
CA THR A 211 -26.67 2.63 -9.41
C THR A 211 -25.44 2.08 -8.74
N VAL A 212 -25.10 2.64 -7.58
CA VAL A 212 -23.96 2.23 -6.74
C VAL A 212 -24.51 1.46 -5.55
N THR A 213 -24.08 0.20 -5.42
CA THR A 213 -24.35 -0.62 -4.22
C THR A 213 -23.08 -0.65 -3.40
N PHE A 214 -23.16 -0.34 -2.12
CA PHE A 214 -21.99 -0.18 -1.25
C PHE A 214 -22.30 -0.58 0.20
N GLU A 215 -21.25 -0.90 0.96
CA GLU A 215 -21.27 -1.04 2.41
C GLU A 215 -20.57 0.17 3.03
N GLY A 216 -21.00 0.57 4.24
CA GLY A 216 -20.43 1.75 4.92
C GLY A 216 -20.87 3.09 4.31
N THR A 217 -19.96 4.03 4.20
CA THR A 217 -20.20 5.39 3.69
C THR A 217 -19.68 5.53 2.26
N LEU A 218 -20.55 5.95 1.32
CA LEU A 218 -20.14 6.28 -0.04
C LEU A 218 -19.61 7.71 -0.10
N GLN A 219 -18.40 7.86 -0.64
CA GLN A 219 -17.76 9.15 -0.90
C GLN A 219 -17.51 9.36 -2.39
N SER A 220 -17.48 10.61 -2.82
CA SER A 220 -17.09 10.98 -4.17
C SER A 220 -16.02 12.07 -4.19
N ALA A 221 -15.26 12.12 -5.28
CA ALA A 221 -14.27 13.16 -5.52
C ALA A 221 -14.12 13.45 -7.02
N PRO A 222 -13.69 14.68 -7.38
CA PRO A 222 -13.39 15.04 -8.77
C PRO A 222 -12.09 14.43 -9.28
N THR A 223 -11.19 14.03 -8.37
CA THR A 223 -9.92 13.36 -8.68
C THR A 223 -9.70 12.16 -7.77
N VAL A 224 -8.85 11.23 -8.17
CA VAL A 224 -8.52 10.04 -7.38
C VAL A 224 -7.89 10.36 -6.01
N ASN A 225 -7.26 11.52 -5.89
CA ASN A 225 -6.62 11.98 -4.65
C ASN A 225 -7.54 12.89 -3.80
N GLY A 226 -8.82 13.00 -4.16
CA GLY A 226 -9.77 13.86 -3.47
C GLY A 226 -9.83 15.29 -4.03
N PRO A 227 -10.32 16.25 -3.25
CA PRO A 227 -10.90 16.06 -1.91
C PRO A 227 -12.15 15.18 -1.94
N TRP A 228 -12.28 14.29 -0.95
CA TRP A 228 -13.40 13.37 -0.82
C TRP A 228 -14.53 13.98 -0.01
N SER A 229 -15.76 13.75 -0.46
CA SER A 229 -16.97 14.22 0.22
C SER A 229 -17.99 13.08 0.31
N ASP A 230 -18.65 12.95 1.45
CA ASP A 230 -19.71 11.98 1.64
C ASP A 230 -20.90 12.33 0.71
N LEU A 231 -21.36 11.36 -0.06
CA LEU A 231 -22.52 11.53 -0.92
C LEU A 231 -23.85 11.44 -0.15
N GLY A 232 -23.81 10.84 1.04
CA GLY A 232 -25.03 10.54 1.79
C GLY A 232 -25.91 9.49 1.10
N GLY A 233 -27.02 9.16 1.73
CA GLY A 233 -27.98 8.19 1.23
C GLY A 233 -27.69 6.75 1.65
N ALA A 234 -28.67 5.88 1.42
CA ALA A 234 -28.58 4.46 1.71
C ALA A 234 -28.22 3.68 0.44
N SER A 235 -27.50 2.59 0.60
CA SER A 235 -27.20 1.64 -0.48
C SER A 235 -28.44 0.79 -0.82
N PRO A 236 -28.78 0.57 -2.11
CA PRO A 236 -28.14 1.13 -3.30
C PRO A 236 -28.53 2.60 -3.55
N LEU A 237 -27.61 3.39 -4.07
CA LEU A 237 -27.82 4.81 -4.40
C LEU A 237 -27.72 5.01 -5.91
N THR A 238 -28.75 5.65 -6.51
CA THR A 238 -28.71 6.04 -7.92
C THR A 238 -28.24 7.49 -8.03
N ILE A 239 -27.21 7.73 -8.83
CA ILE A 239 -26.60 9.04 -9.05
C ILE A 239 -26.55 9.36 -10.56
N PRO A 240 -26.71 10.64 -10.96
CA PRO A 240 -26.52 11.05 -12.34
C PRO A 240 -25.08 10.83 -12.79
N ALA A 241 -24.90 10.35 -14.03
CA ALA A 241 -23.61 10.20 -14.69
C ALA A 241 -23.38 11.35 -15.67
N ASP A 242 -23.49 12.58 -15.18
CA ASP A 242 -23.44 13.81 -15.96
C ASP A 242 -22.10 14.55 -15.90
N GLN A 243 -21.18 14.05 -15.08
CA GLN A 243 -19.85 14.62 -14.94
C GLN A 243 -18.85 13.95 -15.91
N ALA A 244 -17.87 14.73 -16.40
CA ALA A 244 -16.83 14.24 -17.31
C ALA A 244 -15.97 13.12 -16.69
N ALA A 245 -15.73 13.18 -15.39
CA ALA A 245 -15.18 12.09 -14.58
C ALA A 245 -15.53 12.32 -13.10
N GLN A 246 -15.87 11.25 -12.40
CA GLN A 246 -16.09 11.25 -10.97
C GLN A 246 -15.54 9.96 -10.38
N PHE A 247 -14.94 10.06 -9.21
CA PHE A 247 -14.39 8.93 -8.48
C PHE A 247 -15.30 8.64 -7.29
N GLY A 248 -15.54 7.36 -7.03
CA GLY A 248 -16.30 6.89 -5.88
C GLY A 248 -15.51 5.92 -5.04
N ARG A 249 -15.69 5.96 -3.73
CA ARG A 249 -15.19 4.95 -2.81
C ARG A 249 -16.19 4.68 -1.70
N ALA A 250 -16.20 3.47 -1.18
CA ALA A 250 -16.87 3.13 0.05
C ALA A 250 -15.84 3.08 1.20
N ARG A 251 -16.24 3.51 2.40
CA ARG A 251 -15.44 3.37 3.63
C ARG A 251 -16.32 3.02 4.81
N ASN A 252 -15.76 2.28 5.77
CA ASN A 252 -16.37 2.02 7.08
C ASN A 252 -16.39 3.24 7.98
#